data_fb8d65af7f389db07da68957a965c4d0
#
_entry.id   fb8d65af7f389db07da68957a965c4d0
#
_cell.length_a   1.000
_cell.length_b   1.000
_cell.length_c   1.000
_cell.angle_alpha   90.00
_cell.angle_beta   90.00
_cell.angle_gamma   90.00
#
_symmetry.space_group_name_H-M   'P 1'
#
loop_
_entity.id
_entity.type
_entity.pdbx_description
1 polymer ?
#
loop_
_entity_poly.entity_id
_entity_poly.type
_entity_poly.pdbx_seq_one_letter_code
_entity_poly.pdbx_strand_id
1 'polypeptide(L)'
;MPNQAISRVALRRNAVLVTSLLFMVTGTGSIYFLVVALKLITAEFDWPRVVPSTAYALQYFGGGVGGIFMGYCLDRFGMGIPAVLAAVTIGLGAILTSYVTSPWELYLIYGVMLGFLGRAALFSPLTANITRWFEHKKSMAVGIVGSGQALAGAVWPPAFQYMFDIIGWRETAVWYGVFVLVTMLPMALILRMRPPAAEAEAAPAASAGPRRDRPRSLAGMTPRRMQLTLSVASIGCCVAMSLPL
;
A
#
# COMPACT_ATOMS: atom_id res chain seq x y z
N MET A 1 6.68 7.31 38.31
CA MET A 1 7.03 7.63 36.90
C MET A 1 6.48 6.63 35.84
N PRO A 2 5.61 5.66 36.15
CA PRO A 2 5.06 4.73 35.14
C PRO A 2 4.07 5.39 34.15
N ASN A 3 3.37 6.46 34.57
CA ASN A 3 2.36 7.12 33.73
C ASN A 3 2.92 7.80 32.45
N GLN A 4 4.14 8.30 32.49
CA GLN A 4 4.78 8.95 31.32
C GLN A 4 5.23 7.94 30.25
N ALA A 5 5.64 6.75 30.65
CA ALA A 5 6.03 5.70 29.72
C ALA A 5 4.80 5.15 28.95
N ILE A 6 3.68 4.94 29.65
CA ILE A 6 2.42 4.48 29.05
C ILE A 6 1.88 5.52 28.05
N SER A 7 1.97 6.82 28.38
CA SER A 7 1.51 7.89 27.50
C SER A 7 2.36 7.99 26.22
N ARG A 8 3.68 7.80 26.31
CA ARG A 8 4.60 7.81 25.15
C ARG A 8 4.36 6.64 24.21
N VAL A 9 4.10 5.45 24.73
CA VAL A 9 3.78 4.27 23.92
C VAL A 9 2.43 4.45 23.20
N ALA A 10 1.42 4.98 23.89
CA ALA A 10 0.12 5.29 23.29
C ALA A 10 0.24 6.36 22.18
N LEU A 11 1.05 7.40 22.39
CA LEU A 11 1.29 8.44 21.40
C LEU A 11 1.97 7.89 20.15
N ARG A 12 3.03 7.07 20.31
CA ARG A 12 3.73 6.41 19.19
C ARG A 12 2.79 5.49 18.41
N ARG A 13 1.97 4.72 19.11
CA ARG A 13 0.97 3.81 18.49
C ARG A 13 -0.05 4.57 17.65
N ASN A 14 -0.58 5.68 18.18
CA ASN A 14 -1.54 6.51 17.45
C ASN A 14 -0.86 7.25 16.28
N ALA A 15 0.36 7.72 16.45
CA ALA A 15 1.14 8.31 15.36
C ALA A 15 1.35 7.31 14.20
N VAL A 16 1.74 6.06 14.50
CA VAL A 16 1.89 5.02 13.47
C VAL A 16 0.56 4.70 12.79
N LEU A 17 -0.56 4.68 13.52
CA LEU A 17 -1.88 4.43 12.93
C LEU A 17 -2.27 5.54 11.93
N VAL A 18 -2.18 6.81 12.36
CA VAL A 18 -2.51 7.97 11.52
C VAL A 18 -1.57 8.06 10.32
N THR A 19 -0.27 7.87 10.54
CA THR A 19 0.71 7.86 9.45
C THR A 19 0.43 6.72 8.46
N SER A 20 0.05 5.53 8.93
CA SER A 20 -0.32 4.42 8.06
C SER A 20 -1.57 4.72 7.24
N LEU A 21 -2.58 5.36 7.83
CA LEU A 21 -3.78 5.79 7.12
C LEU A 21 -3.44 6.81 6.03
N LEU A 22 -2.69 7.87 6.37
CA LEU A 22 -2.29 8.89 5.42
C LEU A 22 -1.38 8.33 4.31
N PHE A 23 -0.47 7.44 4.66
CA PHE A 23 0.40 6.74 3.71
C PHE A 23 -0.42 5.93 2.70
N MET A 24 -1.47 5.24 3.18
CA MET A 24 -2.40 4.49 2.33
C MET A 24 -3.19 5.43 1.41
N VAL A 25 -3.75 6.52 1.93
CA VAL A 25 -4.50 7.51 1.14
C VAL A 25 -3.63 8.09 0.04
N THR A 26 -2.42 8.53 0.38
CA THR A 26 -1.50 9.19 -0.56
C THR A 26 -1.03 8.22 -1.65
N GLY A 27 -0.58 7.02 -1.28
CA GLY A 27 -0.04 6.06 -2.25
C GLY A 27 -1.10 5.45 -3.17
N THR A 28 -2.35 5.31 -2.70
CA THR A 28 -3.46 4.77 -3.49
C THR A 28 -3.89 5.74 -4.60
N GLY A 29 -3.56 7.02 -4.51
CA GLY A 29 -3.85 8.00 -5.56
C GLY A 29 -3.29 7.61 -6.93
N SER A 30 -2.16 6.89 -7.00
CA SER A 30 -1.58 6.41 -8.26
C SER A 30 -2.50 5.49 -9.06
N ILE A 31 -3.41 4.79 -8.38
CA ILE A 31 -4.40 3.93 -9.03
C ILE A 31 -5.49 4.78 -9.68
N TYR A 32 -6.01 5.75 -8.93
CA TYR A 32 -7.07 6.63 -9.41
C TYR A 32 -6.59 7.60 -10.49
N PHE A 33 -5.30 7.97 -10.48
CA PHE A 33 -4.71 8.80 -11.52
C PHE A 33 -4.91 8.19 -12.92
N LEU A 34 -4.57 6.92 -13.11
CA LEU A 34 -4.73 6.26 -14.41
C LEU A 34 -6.20 6.17 -14.84
N VAL A 35 -7.09 5.88 -13.89
CA VAL A 35 -8.53 5.76 -14.17
C VAL A 35 -9.10 7.08 -14.67
N VAL A 36 -8.74 8.20 -14.03
CA VAL A 36 -9.21 9.53 -14.44
C VAL A 36 -8.53 10.00 -15.73
N ALA A 37 -7.22 9.76 -15.87
CA ALA A 37 -6.43 10.13 -17.05
C ALA A 37 -6.73 9.28 -18.28
N LEU A 38 -7.44 8.15 -18.15
CA LEU A 38 -7.68 7.18 -19.21
C LEU A 38 -8.23 7.83 -20.50
N LYS A 39 -9.24 8.67 -20.37
CA LYS A 39 -9.86 9.34 -21.52
C LYS A 39 -8.90 10.31 -22.20
N LEU A 40 -8.09 11.03 -21.42
CA LEU A 40 -7.14 12.01 -21.94
C LEU A 40 -5.97 11.33 -22.67
N ILE A 41 -5.44 10.25 -22.08
CA ILE A 41 -4.36 9.46 -22.68
C ILE A 41 -4.82 8.82 -23.98
N THR A 42 -6.03 8.22 -24.02
CA THR A 42 -6.56 7.62 -25.24
C THR A 42 -6.82 8.65 -26.34
N ALA A 43 -7.25 9.85 -25.98
CA ALA A 43 -7.50 10.93 -26.95
C ALA A 43 -6.20 11.55 -27.49
N GLU A 44 -5.14 11.65 -26.68
CA GLU A 44 -3.88 12.27 -27.07
C GLU A 44 -3.04 11.37 -28.01
N PHE A 45 -3.03 10.06 -27.73
CA PHE A 45 -2.21 9.11 -28.47
C PHE A 45 -2.98 8.27 -29.51
N ASP A 46 -4.27 8.48 -29.62
CA ASP A 46 -5.18 7.66 -30.44
C ASP A 46 -5.04 6.15 -30.14
N TRP A 47 -4.73 5.81 -28.88
CA TRP A 47 -4.61 4.44 -28.47
C TRP A 47 -5.97 3.81 -28.19
N PRO A 48 -6.15 2.54 -28.52
CA PRO A 48 -7.37 1.82 -28.13
C PRO A 48 -7.45 1.75 -26.60
N ARG A 49 -8.65 1.79 -26.04
CA ARG A 49 -8.91 1.74 -24.58
C ARG A 49 -8.30 0.53 -23.90
N VAL A 50 -7.99 -0.51 -24.65
CA VAL A 50 -7.32 -1.73 -24.17
C VAL A 50 -5.94 -1.40 -23.59
N VAL A 51 -5.20 -0.41 -24.12
CA VAL A 51 -3.85 -0.07 -23.66
C VAL A 51 -3.85 0.41 -22.20
N PRO A 52 -4.52 1.49 -21.81
CA PRO A 52 -4.51 1.90 -20.42
C PRO A 52 -5.25 0.93 -19.49
N SER A 53 -6.25 0.20 -19.98
CA SER A 53 -6.92 -0.85 -19.19
C SER A 53 -5.97 -2.00 -18.89
N THR A 54 -5.11 -2.39 -19.82
CA THR A 54 -4.07 -3.40 -19.60
C THR A 54 -3.03 -2.90 -18.61
N ALA A 55 -2.61 -1.63 -18.68
CA ALA A 55 -1.69 -1.04 -17.70
C ALA A 55 -2.29 -1.09 -16.27
N TYR A 56 -3.58 -0.79 -16.14
CA TYR A 56 -4.31 -0.92 -14.89
C TYR A 56 -4.33 -2.37 -14.37
N ALA A 57 -4.63 -3.33 -15.24
CA ALA A 57 -4.62 -4.75 -14.87
C ALA A 57 -3.22 -5.22 -14.45
N LEU A 58 -2.16 -4.78 -15.16
CA LEU A 58 -0.78 -5.07 -14.81
C LEU A 58 -0.38 -4.47 -13.46
N GLN A 59 -0.89 -3.30 -13.09
CA GLN A 59 -0.65 -2.71 -11.78
C GLN A 59 -1.24 -3.57 -10.65
N TYR A 60 -2.41 -4.14 -10.83
CA TYR A 60 -3.01 -5.05 -9.84
C TYR A 60 -2.30 -6.39 -9.79
N PHE A 61 -1.99 -6.96 -10.94
CA PHE A 61 -1.24 -8.22 -11.03
C PHE A 61 0.15 -8.08 -10.41
N GLY A 62 0.88 -7.01 -10.78
CA GLY A 62 2.18 -6.69 -10.19
C GLY A 62 2.10 -6.51 -8.68
N GLY A 63 1.06 -5.81 -8.18
CA GLY A 63 0.81 -5.65 -6.75
C GLY A 63 0.57 -6.98 -6.02
N GLY A 64 -0.14 -7.92 -6.64
CA GLY A 64 -0.37 -9.26 -6.08
C GLY A 64 0.92 -10.07 -5.97
N VAL A 65 1.67 -10.18 -7.05
CA VAL A 65 2.96 -10.91 -7.08
C VAL A 65 4.00 -10.23 -6.19
N GLY A 66 4.11 -8.91 -6.29
CA GLY A 66 5.04 -8.11 -5.47
C GLY A 66 4.71 -8.15 -3.99
N GLY A 67 3.43 -8.35 -3.61
CA GLY A 67 3.00 -8.47 -2.22
C GLY A 67 3.68 -9.61 -1.47
N ILE A 68 3.94 -10.73 -2.15
CA ILE A 68 4.68 -11.88 -1.57
C ILE A 68 6.12 -11.46 -1.28
N PHE A 69 6.77 -10.80 -2.22
CA PHE A 69 8.14 -10.30 -2.08
C PHE A 69 8.25 -9.24 -0.98
N MET A 70 7.32 -8.29 -0.97
CA MET A 70 7.30 -7.22 0.05
C MET A 70 6.96 -7.74 1.44
N GLY A 71 6.16 -8.82 1.56
CA GLY A 71 5.95 -9.52 2.82
C GLY A 71 7.26 -10.08 3.38
N TYR A 72 8.06 -10.74 2.56
CA TYR A 72 9.39 -11.22 2.93
C TYR A 72 10.34 -10.08 3.34
N CYS A 73 10.32 -8.96 2.60
CA CYS A 73 11.10 -7.78 2.94
C CYS A 73 10.67 -7.17 4.30
N LEU A 74 9.37 -7.14 4.58
CA LEU A 74 8.84 -6.68 5.86
C LEU A 74 9.33 -7.55 7.03
N ASP A 75 9.33 -8.88 6.86
CA ASP A 75 9.75 -9.81 7.91
C ASP A 75 11.26 -9.72 8.20
N ARG A 76 12.08 -9.49 7.17
CA ARG A 76 13.54 -9.43 7.30
C ARG A 76 14.06 -8.05 7.70
N PHE A 77 13.52 -6.99 7.15
CA PHE A 77 14.05 -5.62 7.27
C PHE A 77 13.13 -4.67 8.03
N GLY A 78 11.92 -5.13 8.39
CA GLY A 78 10.91 -4.27 9.00
C GLY A 78 10.22 -3.34 8.00
N MET A 79 9.30 -2.50 8.50
CA MET A 79 8.44 -1.65 7.65
C MET A 79 9.20 -0.51 6.94
N GLY A 80 10.37 -0.11 7.44
CA GLY A 80 11.10 1.05 6.92
C GLY A 80 11.50 0.91 5.44
N ILE A 81 12.03 -0.24 5.04
CA ILE A 81 12.46 -0.47 3.65
C ILE A 81 11.27 -0.55 2.68
N PRO A 82 10.22 -1.35 2.93
CA PRO A 82 9.03 -1.35 2.09
C PRO A 82 8.39 0.05 1.97
N ALA A 83 8.33 0.83 3.05
CA ALA A 83 7.74 2.16 3.03
C ALA A 83 8.54 3.15 2.17
N VAL A 84 9.86 3.18 2.31
CA VAL A 84 10.73 4.04 1.47
C VAL A 84 10.64 3.59 0.01
N LEU A 85 10.67 2.29 -0.24
CA LEU A 85 10.57 1.76 -1.60
C LEU A 85 9.23 2.15 -2.25
N ALA A 86 8.11 2.04 -1.52
CA ALA A 86 6.81 2.50 -1.99
C ALA A 86 6.81 3.99 -2.32
N ALA A 87 7.33 4.84 -1.41
CA ALA A 87 7.38 6.28 -1.62
C ALA A 87 8.16 6.66 -2.88
N VAL A 88 9.35 6.08 -3.05
CA VAL A 88 10.23 6.35 -4.19
C VAL A 88 9.64 5.83 -5.49
N THR A 89 9.15 4.58 -5.50
CA THR A 89 8.66 3.97 -6.74
C THR A 89 7.32 4.56 -7.19
N ILE A 90 6.43 4.91 -6.26
CA ILE A 90 5.17 5.58 -6.61
C ILE A 90 5.44 7.01 -7.08
N GLY A 91 6.27 7.76 -6.38
CA GLY A 91 6.60 9.12 -6.76
C GLY A 91 7.32 9.22 -8.09
N LEU A 92 8.40 8.44 -8.29
CA LEU A 92 9.11 8.40 -9.57
C LEU A 92 8.25 7.80 -10.69
N GLY A 93 7.47 6.76 -10.41
CA GLY A 93 6.55 6.19 -11.39
C GLY A 93 5.50 7.18 -11.87
N ALA A 94 4.97 8.01 -10.97
CA ALA A 94 4.04 9.08 -11.34
C ALA A 94 4.73 10.14 -12.22
N ILE A 95 5.95 10.57 -11.87
CA ILE A 95 6.73 11.51 -12.68
C ILE A 95 7.02 10.92 -14.07
N LEU A 96 7.48 9.67 -14.13
CA LEU A 96 7.78 9.00 -15.40
C LEU A 96 6.53 8.82 -16.28
N THR A 97 5.35 8.71 -15.68
CA THR A 97 4.10 8.65 -16.45
C THR A 97 3.89 9.89 -17.31
N SER A 98 4.39 11.07 -16.90
CA SER A 98 4.28 12.31 -17.69
C SER A 98 5.11 12.28 -18.99
N TYR A 99 6.15 11.46 -19.04
CA TYR A 99 7.06 11.33 -20.18
C TYR A 99 6.74 10.17 -21.11
N VAL A 100 5.67 9.42 -20.81
CA VAL A 100 5.26 8.26 -21.61
C VAL A 100 4.92 8.70 -23.03
N THR A 101 5.49 7.97 -24.00
CA THR A 101 5.27 8.14 -25.45
C THR A 101 4.84 6.84 -26.13
N SER A 102 5.10 5.68 -25.49
CA SER A 102 4.77 4.37 -26.05
C SER A 102 3.95 3.50 -25.06
N PRO A 103 3.10 2.57 -25.57
CA PRO A 103 2.34 1.67 -24.71
C PRO A 103 3.22 0.80 -23.80
N TRP A 104 4.40 0.40 -24.26
CA TRP A 104 5.32 -0.43 -23.50
C TRP A 104 5.89 0.28 -22.27
N GLU A 105 6.18 1.58 -22.38
CA GLU A 105 6.62 2.39 -21.25
C GLU A 105 5.52 2.46 -20.18
N LEU A 106 4.26 2.64 -20.62
CA LEU A 106 3.13 2.64 -19.71
C LEU A 106 3.00 1.30 -18.97
N TYR A 107 3.15 0.17 -19.67
CA TYR A 107 3.08 -1.16 -19.06
C TYR A 107 4.21 -1.42 -18.06
N LEU A 108 5.43 -0.97 -18.35
CA LEU A 108 6.57 -1.11 -17.46
C LEU A 108 6.40 -0.24 -16.20
N ILE A 109 5.99 1.02 -16.37
CA ILE A 109 5.79 1.92 -15.25
C ILE A 109 4.66 1.40 -14.34
N TYR A 110 3.50 1.08 -14.91
CA TYR A 110 2.36 0.63 -14.12
C TYR A 110 2.51 -0.80 -13.60
N GLY A 111 3.06 -1.72 -14.39
CA GLY A 111 3.25 -3.11 -13.97
C GLY A 111 4.35 -3.29 -12.93
N VAL A 112 5.53 -2.73 -13.20
CA VAL A 112 6.72 -2.95 -12.34
C VAL A 112 6.84 -1.89 -11.27
N MET A 113 6.90 -0.60 -11.63
CA MET A 113 7.18 0.44 -10.64
C MET A 113 5.98 0.68 -9.72
N LEU A 114 4.82 0.98 -10.29
CA LEU A 114 3.62 1.30 -9.51
C LEU A 114 2.93 0.04 -8.96
N GLY A 115 2.97 -1.09 -9.69
CA GLY A 115 2.36 -2.35 -9.28
C GLY A 115 3.27 -3.15 -8.34
N PHE A 116 4.32 -3.75 -8.92
CA PHE A 116 5.17 -4.72 -8.22
C PHE A 116 5.93 -4.11 -7.03
N LEU A 117 6.47 -2.90 -7.17
CA LEU A 117 7.23 -2.24 -6.10
C LEU A 117 6.35 -1.31 -5.26
N GLY A 118 5.57 -0.44 -5.87
CA GLY A 118 4.79 0.58 -5.18
C GLY A 118 3.57 0.02 -4.44
N ARG A 119 2.60 -0.53 -5.17
CA ARG A 119 1.35 -1.05 -4.61
C ARG A 119 1.57 -2.24 -3.66
N ALA A 120 2.48 -3.13 -4.01
CA ALA A 120 2.81 -4.29 -3.19
C ALA A 120 3.30 -3.90 -1.78
N ALA A 121 4.03 -2.79 -1.68
CA ALA A 121 4.55 -2.29 -0.41
C ALA A 121 3.52 -1.49 0.40
N LEU A 122 2.38 -1.10 -0.20
CA LEU A 122 1.33 -0.34 0.49
C LEU A 122 0.45 -1.21 1.38
N PHE A 123 -0.36 -2.09 0.78
CA PHE A 123 -1.44 -2.74 1.52
C PHE A 123 -0.95 -3.84 2.45
N SER A 124 -0.24 -4.84 1.93
CA SER A 124 0.14 -6.03 2.69
C SER A 124 1.13 -5.74 3.82
N PRO A 125 2.27 -5.05 3.59
CA PRO A 125 3.20 -4.73 4.66
C PRO A 125 2.62 -3.76 5.69
N LEU A 126 1.81 -2.79 5.25
CA LEU A 126 1.24 -1.79 6.13
C LEU A 126 0.23 -2.39 7.12
N THR A 127 -0.67 -3.26 6.61
CA THR A 127 -1.63 -3.98 7.45
C THR A 127 -0.95 -4.97 8.38
N ALA A 128 0.07 -5.69 7.90
CA ALA A 128 0.85 -6.59 8.74
C ALA A 128 1.64 -5.83 9.82
N ASN A 129 2.20 -4.66 9.51
CA ASN A 129 2.88 -3.83 10.49
C ASN A 129 1.92 -3.34 11.58
N ILE A 130 0.73 -2.83 11.20
CA ILE A 130 -0.21 -2.28 12.18
C ILE A 130 -0.73 -3.36 13.16
N THR A 131 -0.86 -4.61 12.72
CA THR A 131 -1.26 -5.72 13.60
C THR A 131 -0.22 -6.03 14.67
N ARG A 132 1.05 -5.67 14.45
CA ARG A 132 2.14 -5.81 15.44
C ARG A 132 2.09 -4.72 16.51
N TRP A 133 1.49 -3.57 16.22
CA TRP A 133 1.31 -2.45 17.16
C TRP A 133 0.05 -2.57 18.02
N PHE A 134 -0.97 -3.29 17.55
CA PHE A 134 -2.27 -3.41 18.22
C PHE A 134 -2.58 -4.87 18.55
N GLU A 135 -2.29 -5.31 19.78
CA GLU A 135 -2.54 -6.70 20.19
C GLU A 135 -4.03 -7.00 20.44
N HIS A 136 -4.75 -6.11 21.13
CA HIS A 136 -6.14 -6.33 21.54
C HIS A 136 -7.18 -5.81 20.53
N LYS A 137 -6.87 -4.82 19.69
CA LYS A 137 -7.78 -4.18 18.72
C LYS A 137 -7.29 -4.30 17.28
N LYS A 138 -6.72 -5.44 16.90
CA LYS A 138 -6.12 -5.67 15.58
C LYS A 138 -7.08 -5.38 14.44
N SER A 139 -8.30 -5.94 14.51
CA SER A 139 -9.30 -5.79 13.44
C SER A 139 -9.73 -4.33 13.26
N MET A 140 -9.89 -3.57 14.34
CA MET A 140 -10.24 -2.16 14.27
C MET A 140 -9.10 -1.33 13.65
N ALA A 141 -7.86 -1.59 14.05
CA ALA A 141 -6.70 -0.88 13.49
C ALA A 141 -6.50 -1.17 11.99
N VAL A 142 -6.65 -2.42 11.57
CA VAL A 142 -6.61 -2.82 10.16
C VAL A 142 -7.77 -2.19 9.39
N GLY A 143 -8.97 -2.15 9.96
CA GLY A 143 -10.14 -1.50 9.35
C GLY A 143 -9.93 0.00 9.12
N ILE A 144 -9.34 0.71 10.10
CA ILE A 144 -9.01 2.13 9.97
C ILE A 144 -7.97 2.36 8.86
N VAL A 145 -6.89 1.58 8.82
CA VAL A 145 -5.87 1.71 7.75
C VAL A 145 -6.47 1.33 6.39
N GLY A 146 -7.29 0.27 6.33
CA GLY A 146 -7.97 -0.16 5.12
C GLY A 146 -8.97 0.86 4.57
N SER A 147 -9.66 1.62 5.43
CA SER A 147 -10.54 2.71 5.01
C SER A 147 -9.80 3.83 4.28
N GLY A 148 -8.48 3.93 4.42
CA GLY A 148 -7.63 4.84 3.66
C GLY A 148 -7.75 4.66 2.15
N GLN A 149 -8.01 3.44 1.68
CA GLN A 149 -8.23 3.18 0.25
C GLN A 149 -9.56 3.78 -0.24
N ALA A 150 -10.61 3.68 0.57
CA ALA A 150 -11.90 4.31 0.25
C ALA A 150 -11.82 5.84 0.31
N LEU A 151 -11.13 6.39 1.31
CA LEU A 151 -10.85 7.83 1.41
C LEU A 151 -10.06 8.34 0.20
N ALA A 152 -9.06 7.59 -0.25
CA ALA A 152 -8.32 7.92 -1.47
C ALA A 152 -9.23 7.99 -2.70
N GLY A 153 -10.20 7.05 -2.81
CA GLY A 153 -11.21 7.05 -3.87
C GLY A 153 -12.18 8.23 -3.83
N ALA A 154 -12.44 8.79 -2.66
CA ALA A 154 -13.27 9.97 -2.52
C ALA A 154 -12.50 11.28 -2.81
N VAL A 155 -11.20 11.34 -2.48
CA VAL A 155 -10.40 12.57 -2.56
C VAL A 155 -9.69 12.72 -3.90
N TRP A 156 -9.03 11.67 -4.40
CA TRP A 156 -8.15 11.78 -5.56
C TRP A 156 -8.86 11.98 -6.91
N PRO A 157 -9.96 11.28 -7.24
CA PRO A 157 -10.60 11.48 -8.55
C PRO A 157 -11.06 12.93 -8.80
N PRO A 158 -11.79 13.59 -7.87
CA PRO A 158 -12.17 14.98 -8.09
C PRO A 158 -10.96 15.93 -8.09
N ALA A 159 -9.94 15.66 -7.25
CA ALA A 159 -8.72 16.46 -7.23
C ALA A 159 -7.96 16.37 -8.56
N PHE A 160 -7.79 15.16 -9.11
CA PHE A 160 -7.12 14.97 -10.40
C PHE A 160 -7.93 15.58 -11.55
N GLN A 161 -9.24 15.41 -11.55
CA GLN A 161 -10.07 16.00 -12.59
C GLN A 161 -9.93 17.52 -12.63
N TYR A 162 -10.00 18.18 -11.47
CA TYR A 162 -9.77 19.62 -11.35
C TYR A 162 -8.37 20.04 -11.82
N MET A 163 -7.34 19.30 -11.45
CA MET A 163 -5.96 19.60 -11.91
C MET A 163 -5.78 19.35 -13.40
N PHE A 164 -6.39 18.32 -13.97
CA PHE A 164 -6.33 18.04 -15.41
C PHE A 164 -6.95 19.16 -16.25
N ASP A 165 -8.02 19.78 -15.76
CA ASP A 165 -8.69 20.89 -16.45
C ASP A 165 -7.84 22.17 -16.44
N ILE A 166 -6.98 22.38 -15.42
CA ILE A 166 -6.17 23.59 -15.26
C ILE A 166 -4.78 23.46 -15.92
N ILE A 167 -4.06 22.39 -15.60
CA ILE A 167 -2.65 22.22 -15.95
C ILE A 167 -2.38 21.03 -16.88
N GLY A 168 -3.40 20.23 -17.18
CA GLY A 168 -3.27 19.02 -17.97
C GLY A 168 -2.76 17.83 -17.16
N TRP A 169 -2.92 16.63 -17.75
CA TRP A 169 -2.61 15.37 -17.05
C TRP A 169 -1.11 15.13 -16.86
N ARG A 170 -0.26 15.58 -17.79
CA ARG A 170 1.20 15.40 -17.71
C ARG A 170 1.80 16.17 -16.55
N GLU A 171 1.46 17.44 -16.43
CA GLU A 171 1.95 18.27 -15.33
C GLU A 171 1.37 17.82 -14.00
N THR A 172 0.10 17.40 -13.96
CA THR A 172 -0.52 16.80 -12.77
C THR A 172 0.22 15.54 -12.33
N ALA A 173 0.70 14.69 -13.26
CA ALA A 173 1.49 13.51 -12.92
C ALA A 173 2.81 13.88 -12.22
N VAL A 174 3.50 14.93 -12.68
CA VAL A 174 4.72 15.44 -12.05
C VAL A 174 4.41 16.00 -10.66
N TRP A 175 3.40 16.87 -10.54
CA TRP A 175 3.00 17.44 -9.26
C TRP A 175 2.59 16.38 -8.24
N TYR A 176 1.80 15.39 -8.66
CA TYR A 176 1.44 14.28 -7.80
C TYR A 176 2.66 13.46 -7.38
N GLY A 177 3.58 13.17 -8.30
CA GLY A 177 4.81 12.44 -8.01
C GLY A 177 5.70 13.15 -7.00
N VAL A 178 5.90 14.47 -7.16
CA VAL A 178 6.64 15.31 -6.21
C VAL A 178 5.91 15.34 -4.85
N PHE A 179 4.60 15.52 -4.84
CA PHE A 179 3.79 15.50 -3.63
C PHE A 179 3.94 14.18 -2.87
N VAL A 180 3.88 13.04 -3.58
CA VAL A 180 4.09 11.70 -3.00
C VAL A 180 5.48 11.59 -2.38
N LEU A 181 6.54 12.00 -3.08
CA LEU A 181 7.91 11.96 -2.55
C LEU A 181 8.04 12.80 -1.29
N VAL A 182 7.58 14.05 -1.31
CA VAL A 182 7.70 14.98 -0.19
C VAL A 182 6.89 14.53 1.03
N THR A 183 5.71 13.93 0.83
CA THR A 183 4.84 13.51 1.92
C THR A 183 5.15 12.09 2.42
N MET A 184 5.35 11.12 1.51
CA MET A 184 5.53 9.72 1.91
C MET A 184 6.94 9.42 2.44
N LEU A 185 8.00 10.12 2.01
CA LEU A 185 9.34 9.89 2.56
C LEU A 185 9.44 10.19 4.05
N PRO A 186 9.00 11.36 4.56
CA PRO A 186 9.00 11.58 6.01
C PRO A 186 8.07 10.63 6.76
N MET A 187 6.92 10.26 6.18
CA MET A 187 6.05 9.24 6.76
C MET A 187 6.72 7.87 6.85
N ALA A 188 7.52 7.49 5.85
CA ALA A 188 8.28 6.25 5.87
C ALA A 188 9.31 6.21 7.02
N LEU A 189 9.88 7.35 7.39
CA LEU A 189 10.77 7.46 8.55
C LEU A 189 10.02 7.19 9.86
N ILE A 190 8.78 7.67 9.98
CA ILE A 190 7.92 7.39 11.15
C ILE A 190 7.56 5.89 11.19
N LEU A 191 7.23 5.29 10.04
CA LEU A 191 6.90 3.87 9.93
C LEU A 191 8.10 2.93 10.19
N ARG A 192 9.32 3.45 10.17
CA ARG A 192 10.54 2.72 10.55
C ARG A 192 10.60 2.40 12.04
N MET A 193 9.78 3.03 12.87
CA MET A 193 9.74 2.75 14.31
C MET A 193 9.39 1.28 14.55
N ARG A 194 10.13 0.64 15.45
CA ARG A 194 9.89 -0.76 15.80
C ARG A 194 8.71 -0.86 16.78
N PRO A 195 7.84 -1.88 16.63
CA PRO A 195 6.76 -2.15 17.59
C PRO A 195 7.36 -2.49 18.98
N PRO A 196 6.67 -2.15 20.07
CA PRO A 196 7.13 -2.44 21.43
C PRO A 196 7.42 -3.93 21.71
N ALA A 197 6.65 -4.82 21.08
CA ALA A 197 6.87 -6.26 21.18
C ALA A 197 8.19 -6.71 20.55
N ALA A 198 8.65 -6.06 19.47
CA ALA A 198 9.94 -6.36 18.85
C ALA A 198 11.12 -5.76 19.62
N GLU A 199 10.90 -4.69 20.40
CA GLU A 199 11.90 -4.16 21.33
C GLU A 199 12.09 -5.09 22.54
N ALA A 200 11.02 -5.74 23.02
CA ALA A 200 11.09 -6.74 24.09
C ALA A 200 11.75 -8.04 23.65
N GLU A 201 11.65 -8.44 22.38
CA GLU A 201 12.25 -9.64 21.82
C GLU A 201 13.74 -9.44 21.46
N ALA A 202 14.17 -8.19 21.25
CA ALA A 202 15.56 -7.80 21.02
C ALA A 202 16.36 -7.57 22.32
N ALA A 203 15.69 -7.51 23.46
CA ALA A 203 16.36 -7.51 24.76
C ALA A 203 16.97 -8.92 25.03
N PRO A 204 18.19 -9.00 25.59
CA PRO A 204 18.84 -10.29 25.82
C PRO A 204 17.91 -11.20 26.63
N ALA A 205 17.78 -12.45 26.16
CA ALA A 205 16.83 -13.47 26.59
C ALA A 205 17.05 -13.91 28.04
N ALA A 206 16.68 -13.06 29.02
CA ALA A 206 16.71 -13.41 30.45
C ALA A 206 15.31 -13.76 31.02
N SER A 207 14.24 -13.69 30.24
CA SER A 207 12.91 -14.05 30.72
C SER A 207 11.95 -14.49 29.59
N ALA A 208 12.40 -15.43 28.75
CA ALA A 208 11.49 -16.08 27.83
C ALA A 208 10.66 -17.11 28.61
N GLY A 209 9.48 -16.69 29.10
CA GLY A 209 8.44 -17.61 29.49
C GLY A 209 8.02 -18.48 28.29
N PRO A 210 7.48 -19.70 28.52
CA PRO A 210 7.20 -20.65 27.46
C PRO A 210 6.29 -20.02 26.41
N ARG A 211 6.76 -20.05 25.14
CA ARG A 211 5.96 -19.70 23.96
C ARG A 211 4.64 -20.45 24.06
N ARG A 212 3.55 -19.73 24.22
CA ARG A 212 2.21 -20.31 24.11
C ARG A 212 2.07 -20.85 22.70
N ASP A 213 2.15 -22.17 22.60
CA ASP A 213 1.87 -22.91 21.37
C ASP A 213 0.55 -22.46 20.75
N ARG A 214 0.64 -22.02 19.51
CA ARG A 214 -0.47 -22.11 18.56
C ARG A 214 -0.51 -23.57 18.11
N PRO A 215 -1.62 -24.17 17.82
CA PRO A 215 -2.73 -23.63 17.06
C PRO A 215 -4.10 -24.13 17.50
N ARG A 216 -5.07 -23.32 17.58
CA ARG A 216 -6.42 -23.84 17.43
C ARG A 216 -6.78 -23.78 15.96
N SER A 217 -6.84 -24.95 15.31
CA SER A 217 -7.46 -25.13 14.01
C SER A 217 -8.90 -24.60 14.08
N LEU A 218 -9.11 -23.38 13.57
CA LEU A 218 -10.46 -22.88 13.36
C LEU A 218 -11.11 -23.79 12.31
N ALA A 219 -12.20 -24.42 12.66
CA ALA A 219 -13.03 -25.29 11.81
C ALA A 219 -12.38 -26.60 11.30
N GLY A 220 -11.46 -27.23 12.03
CA GLY A 220 -10.93 -28.56 11.67
C GLY A 220 -10.12 -28.64 10.36
N MET A 221 -9.84 -27.49 9.74
CA MET A 221 -9.06 -27.42 8.51
C MET A 221 -7.56 -27.32 8.82
N THR A 222 -6.74 -28.05 8.05
CA THR A 222 -5.30 -27.89 8.11
C THR A 222 -4.91 -26.48 7.66
N PRO A 223 -3.86 -25.86 8.22
CA PRO A 223 -3.44 -24.49 7.88
C PRO A 223 -3.30 -24.25 6.37
N ARG A 224 -2.86 -25.28 5.63
CA ARG A 224 -2.70 -25.23 4.17
C ARG A 224 -4.04 -25.16 3.43
N ARG A 225 -5.05 -25.92 3.88
CA ARG A 225 -6.40 -25.86 3.29
C ARG A 225 -7.08 -24.52 3.56
N MET A 226 -6.95 -24.01 4.78
CA MET A 226 -7.46 -22.69 5.15
C MET A 226 -6.82 -21.58 4.29
N GLN A 227 -5.51 -21.63 4.08
CA GLN A 227 -4.80 -20.68 3.22
C GLN A 227 -5.27 -20.75 1.76
N LEU A 228 -5.43 -21.95 1.21
CA LEU A 228 -5.97 -22.15 -0.15
C LEU A 228 -7.39 -21.60 -0.29
N THR A 229 -8.27 -21.89 0.65
CA THR A 229 -9.67 -21.42 0.63
C THR A 229 -9.72 -19.89 0.69
N LEU A 230 -8.92 -19.26 1.56
CA LEU A 230 -8.82 -17.80 1.65
C LEU A 230 -8.24 -17.17 0.38
N SER A 231 -7.25 -17.82 -0.24
CA SER A 231 -6.67 -17.35 -1.51
C SER A 231 -7.69 -17.41 -2.64
N VAL A 232 -8.44 -18.50 -2.77
CA VAL A 232 -9.49 -18.65 -3.79
C VAL A 232 -10.62 -17.64 -3.57
N ALA A 233 -11.05 -17.44 -2.32
CA ALA A 233 -12.07 -16.44 -1.98
C ALA A 233 -11.60 -15.01 -2.29
N SER A 234 -10.33 -14.71 -2.03
CA SER A 234 -9.73 -13.40 -2.33
C SER A 234 -9.66 -13.15 -3.84
N ILE A 235 -9.26 -14.14 -4.63
CA ILE A 235 -9.25 -14.06 -6.11
C ILE A 235 -10.68 -13.84 -6.63
N GLY A 236 -11.66 -14.59 -6.13
CA GLY A 236 -13.06 -14.43 -6.52
C GLY A 236 -13.60 -13.02 -6.21
N CYS A 237 -13.26 -12.47 -5.05
CA CYS A 237 -13.62 -11.11 -4.67
C CYS A 237 -12.97 -10.07 -5.60
N CYS A 238 -11.70 -10.22 -5.94
CA CYS A 238 -10.99 -9.31 -6.85
C CYS A 238 -11.58 -9.35 -8.26
N VAL A 239 -11.93 -10.54 -8.77
CA VAL A 239 -12.57 -10.70 -10.08
C VAL A 239 -13.96 -10.05 -10.08
N ALA A 240 -14.76 -10.26 -9.02
CA ALA A 240 -16.07 -9.64 -8.91
C ALA A 240 -16.03 -8.11 -8.85
N MET A 241 -14.99 -7.54 -8.22
CA MET A 241 -14.79 -6.09 -8.18
C MET A 241 -14.29 -5.48 -9.50
N SER A 242 -13.70 -6.27 -10.40
CA SER A 242 -13.19 -5.78 -11.69
C SER A 242 -14.25 -5.77 -12.79
N LEU A 243 -15.39 -6.43 -12.61
CA LEU A 243 -16.46 -6.53 -13.60
C LEU A 243 -17.28 -5.23 -13.85
N PRO A 244 -17.45 -4.30 -12.91
CA PRO A 244 -18.23 -3.07 -13.15
C PRO A 244 -17.48 -1.94 -13.87
N LEU A 245 -16.24 -2.14 -14.32
CA LEU A 245 -15.44 -1.13 -15.04
C LEU A 245 -15.33 -1.46 -16.53
#